data_6ba7aca8584e4748105fa969935b5cf2
#
_entry.id   6ba7aca8584e4748105fa969935b5cf2
#
_cell.length_a   1.000
_cell.length_b   1.000
_cell.length_c   1.000
_cell.angle_alpha   90.00
_cell.angle_beta   90.00
_cell.angle_gamma   90.00
#
_symmetry.space_group_name_H-M   'P 1'
#
loop_
_entity.id
_entity.type
_entity.pdbx_description
1 polymer ?
#
loop_
_entity_poly.entity_id
_entity_poly.type
_entity_poly.pdbx_seq_one_letter_code
_entity_poly.pdbx_strand_id
1 'polypeptide(L)'
;MFQMTTERSDVIIGLEAHVQLTTQSKLFCGCSTRYQDSEPNTHTCPICLGLPGSLPVVNEMAIVYAERVAKALSCSVQQTQFYRKNYYYPDLPKGFQISQYDFPLGTNGYMMVDSEGQERRIRIRRVHLEEDPGKLTYRGTIENAQYSLIDYNRSGVPLLEVVTEPDLRAPKEARRFLNKLRNILEYLDVFDGNLEGSLRVDANISIAGGQRAEVKNISSYKGVEKALLFEITRQRNLLRRGIHIMQETRHFDEARGITISLRSKEQEHDYRYFPEPDLPRVDPEPVAEQFPQQVQVELPDAKRHRFIEQYRISDYLAKVLTASKPLADYFETVAARVDPSAAASWVVDVLQGELNYRGLTLDAFSPNFLIDVITNVNQGTITENAAVEVIRTVLDTGATPCEIIDAQALQAVPVEQITAAVKQAVEENPQAVDDYHSGKKGALNFLVGQVMKKTRGRADPTLTNRLIREQL
;
A
#
# COMPACT_ATOMS: atom_id res chain seq x y z
N MET A 1 4.46 -38.37 19.22
CA MET A 1 3.27 -37.61 18.76
C MET A 1 3.13 -36.41 19.68
N PHE A 2 3.88 -35.33 19.42
CA PHE A 2 3.82 -34.08 20.20
C PHE A 2 2.63 -33.29 19.68
N GLN A 3 1.59 -33.16 20.48
CA GLN A 3 0.55 -32.17 20.26
C GLN A 3 1.20 -30.79 20.39
N MET A 4 1.34 -30.10 19.27
CA MET A 4 1.57 -28.64 19.27
C MET A 4 0.29 -27.99 19.82
N THR A 5 0.27 -27.77 21.14
CA THR A 5 -0.65 -26.80 21.72
C THR A 5 -0.30 -25.44 21.08
N THR A 6 -1.23 -24.88 20.34
CA THR A 6 -1.19 -23.47 19.91
C THR A 6 -1.13 -22.62 21.19
N GLU A 7 0.08 -22.25 21.61
CA GLU A 7 0.26 -21.25 22.66
C GLU A 7 -0.48 -19.99 22.22
N ARG A 8 -1.56 -19.66 22.90
CA ARG A 8 -2.23 -18.36 22.73
C ARG A 8 -1.18 -17.29 23.00
N SER A 9 -0.84 -16.48 21.99
CA SER A 9 0.06 -15.34 22.16
C SER A 9 -0.39 -14.51 23.37
N ASP A 10 0.54 -14.21 24.26
CA ASP A 10 0.34 -13.33 25.41
C ASP A 10 0.11 -11.86 25.02
N VAL A 11 0.30 -11.54 23.74
CA VAL A 11 0.20 -10.20 23.16
C VAL A 11 -1.20 -9.95 22.62
N ILE A 12 -1.75 -8.79 22.95
CA ILE A 12 -3.05 -8.30 22.48
C ILE A 12 -2.84 -6.91 21.88
N ILE A 13 -3.23 -6.72 20.61
CA ILE A 13 -3.06 -5.47 19.87
C ILE A 13 -4.39 -5.05 19.26
N GLY A 14 -4.74 -3.76 19.39
CA GLY A 14 -5.78 -3.06 18.66
C GLY A 14 -5.19 -1.85 17.94
N LEU A 15 -5.79 -1.45 16.83
CA LEU A 15 -5.34 -0.32 16.03
C LEU A 15 -6.48 0.69 15.82
N GLU A 16 -6.10 1.96 15.79
CA GLU A 16 -6.92 3.08 15.37
C GLU A 16 -6.20 3.74 14.20
N ALA A 17 -6.76 3.63 12.99
CA ALA A 17 -6.18 4.18 11.78
C ALA A 17 -6.96 5.44 11.36
N HIS A 18 -6.27 6.58 11.28
CA HIS A 18 -6.81 7.86 10.86
C HIS A 18 -6.39 8.14 9.43
N VAL A 19 -7.35 8.32 8.54
CA VAL A 19 -7.18 8.43 7.09
C VAL A 19 -7.76 9.74 6.61
N GLN A 20 -6.95 10.64 6.04
CA GLN A 20 -7.45 11.82 5.35
C GLN A 20 -8.11 11.41 4.04
N LEU A 21 -9.37 11.81 3.85
CA LEU A 21 -10.11 11.54 2.63
C LEU A 21 -9.79 12.57 1.53
N THR A 22 -9.70 12.10 0.29
CA THR A 22 -9.36 12.91 -0.90
C THR A 22 -10.56 13.71 -1.45
N THR A 23 -11.42 14.23 -0.57
CA THR A 23 -12.50 15.13 -0.97
C THR A 23 -11.93 16.47 -1.47
N GLN A 24 -12.67 17.18 -2.32
CA GLN A 24 -12.23 18.50 -2.82
C GLN A 24 -12.35 19.62 -1.79
N SER A 25 -13.31 19.49 -0.87
CA SER A 25 -13.56 20.45 0.20
C SER A 25 -13.54 19.78 1.56
N LYS A 26 -13.37 20.59 2.60
CA LYS A 26 -13.35 20.17 4.00
C LYS A 26 -14.68 19.55 4.44
N LEU A 27 -14.70 18.91 5.61
CA LEU A 27 -15.83 18.13 6.10
C LEU A 27 -17.09 18.98 6.34
N PHE A 28 -16.92 20.21 6.78
CA PHE A 28 -18.05 21.06 7.15
C PHE A 28 -18.07 22.45 6.47
N CYS A 29 -17.16 22.69 5.51
CA CYS A 29 -17.10 23.94 4.77
C CYS A 29 -16.52 23.76 3.36
N GLY A 30 -16.62 24.82 2.53
CA GLY A 30 -16.14 24.82 1.14
C GLY A 30 -14.64 25.07 0.95
N CYS A 31 -13.82 25.18 2.02
CA CYS A 31 -12.37 25.35 1.86
C CYS A 31 -11.74 24.13 1.21
N SER A 32 -10.77 24.36 0.31
CA SER A 32 -10.04 23.29 -0.37
C SER A 32 -9.25 22.41 0.61
N THR A 33 -9.20 21.10 0.34
CA THR A 33 -8.35 20.13 1.03
C THR A 33 -6.95 20.04 0.45
N ARG A 34 -6.68 20.70 -0.68
CA ARG A 34 -5.35 20.76 -1.32
C ARG A 34 -4.55 21.91 -0.74
N TYR A 35 -3.89 21.68 0.38
CA TYR A 35 -3.21 22.72 1.16
C TYR A 35 -1.70 22.48 1.32
N GLN A 36 -1.17 21.34 0.86
CA GLN A 36 0.17 20.87 1.19
C GLN A 36 1.26 21.85 0.76
N ASP A 37 1.11 22.48 -0.43
CA ASP A 37 2.07 23.42 -1.00
C ASP A 37 1.63 24.89 -0.81
N SER A 38 0.63 25.13 0.05
CA SER A 38 0.06 26.46 0.28
C SER A 38 0.71 27.15 1.47
N GLU A 39 0.73 28.48 1.44
CA GLU A 39 1.14 29.29 2.59
C GLU A 39 0.26 28.98 3.82
N PRO A 40 0.82 28.97 5.04
CA PRO A 40 0.08 28.68 6.25
C PRO A 40 -1.16 29.57 6.43
N ASN A 41 -2.26 28.98 6.88
CA ASN A 41 -3.52 29.65 7.19
C ASN A 41 -4.23 30.33 6.00
N THR A 42 -3.96 29.93 4.76
CA THR A 42 -4.60 30.47 3.56
C THR A 42 -5.87 29.68 3.15
N HIS A 43 -6.00 28.41 3.56
CA HIS A 43 -7.17 27.57 3.32
C HIS A 43 -8.07 27.53 4.55
N THR A 44 -8.49 28.70 5.05
CA THR A 44 -9.33 28.85 6.24
C THR A 44 -10.56 29.73 5.96
N CYS A 45 -11.62 29.51 6.71
CA CYS A 45 -12.84 30.33 6.66
C CYS A 45 -13.48 30.42 8.06
N PRO A 46 -14.48 31.27 8.27
CA PRO A 46 -15.16 31.37 9.55
C PRO A 46 -15.67 30.05 10.12
N ILE A 47 -16.08 29.10 9.26
CA ILE A 47 -16.62 27.81 9.70
C ILE A 47 -15.51 26.91 10.27
N CYS A 48 -14.45 26.64 9.52
CA CYS A 48 -13.38 25.77 10.01
C CYS A 48 -12.56 26.40 11.15
N LEU A 49 -12.58 27.73 11.29
CA LEU A 49 -12.01 28.44 12.44
C LEU A 49 -12.98 28.56 13.62
N GLY A 50 -14.26 28.20 13.45
CA GLY A 50 -15.27 28.26 14.50
C GLY A 50 -15.61 29.68 14.96
N LEU A 51 -15.60 30.66 14.06
CA LEU A 51 -15.95 32.02 14.40
C LEU A 51 -17.44 32.13 14.76
N PRO A 52 -17.81 33.03 15.69
CA PRO A 52 -19.21 33.21 16.12
C PRO A 52 -20.16 33.45 14.95
N GLY A 53 -21.28 32.73 14.94
CA GLY A 53 -22.32 32.83 13.91
C GLY A 53 -22.10 31.99 12.65
N SER A 54 -20.96 31.24 12.54
CA SER A 54 -20.74 30.30 11.45
C SER A 54 -21.37 28.94 11.76
N LEU A 55 -22.03 28.34 10.75
CA LEU A 55 -22.69 27.04 10.88
C LEU A 55 -22.02 25.99 9.98
N PRO A 56 -21.74 24.77 10.48
CA PRO A 56 -21.19 23.67 9.69
C PRO A 56 -22.25 23.10 8.73
N VAL A 57 -21.81 22.63 7.56
CA VAL A 57 -22.63 21.88 6.60
C VAL A 57 -21.85 20.65 6.16
N VAL A 58 -22.47 19.47 6.29
CA VAL A 58 -21.80 18.19 5.99
C VAL A 58 -21.43 18.08 4.51
N ASN A 59 -20.21 17.67 4.23
CA ASN A 59 -19.74 17.32 2.89
C ASN A 59 -20.28 15.92 2.51
N GLU A 60 -21.21 15.89 1.56
CA GLU A 60 -21.84 14.65 1.09
C GLU A 60 -20.81 13.64 0.54
N MET A 61 -19.77 14.12 -0.16
CA MET A 61 -18.75 13.23 -0.70
C MET A 61 -17.94 12.55 0.40
N ALA A 62 -17.74 13.19 1.55
CA ALA A 62 -17.12 12.55 2.70
C ALA A 62 -17.98 11.41 3.27
N ILE A 63 -19.32 11.58 3.28
CA ILE A 63 -20.26 10.50 3.65
C ILE A 63 -20.18 9.35 2.66
N VAL A 64 -20.19 9.61 1.35
CA VAL A 64 -20.07 8.60 0.29
C VAL A 64 -18.77 7.81 0.43
N TYR A 65 -17.65 8.49 0.63
CA TYR A 65 -16.35 7.83 0.79
C TYR A 65 -16.31 6.97 2.06
N ALA A 66 -16.82 7.47 3.16
CA ALA A 66 -16.87 6.73 4.43
C ALA A 66 -17.78 5.48 4.32
N GLU A 67 -18.91 5.61 3.65
CA GLU A 67 -19.84 4.50 3.40
C GLU A 67 -19.20 3.41 2.53
N ARG A 68 -18.50 3.78 1.46
CA ARG A 68 -17.74 2.86 0.61
C ARG A 68 -16.68 2.10 1.39
N VAL A 69 -15.91 2.80 2.23
CA VAL A 69 -14.91 2.16 3.09
C VAL A 69 -15.59 1.22 4.09
N ALA A 70 -16.68 1.64 4.74
CA ALA A 70 -17.40 0.80 5.69
C ALA A 70 -17.91 -0.49 5.02
N LYS A 71 -18.49 -0.40 3.82
CA LYS A 71 -18.92 -1.57 3.03
C LYS A 71 -17.75 -2.47 2.63
N ALA A 72 -16.64 -1.90 2.16
CA ALA A 72 -15.42 -2.64 1.81
C ALA A 72 -14.79 -3.38 3.01
N LEU A 73 -14.98 -2.85 4.21
CA LEU A 73 -14.56 -3.46 5.47
C LEU A 73 -15.66 -4.35 6.08
N SER A 74 -16.70 -4.71 5.31
CA SER A 74 -17.82 -5.55 5.74
C SER A 74 -18.54 -5.03 6.99
N CYS A 75 -18.57 -3.71 7.19
CA CYS A 75 -19.32 -3.09 8.27
C CYS A 75 -20.82 -3.01 7.94
N SER A 76 -21.64 -3.06 9.00
CA SER A 76 -23.03 -2.65 8.92
C SER A 76 -23.08 -1.12 8.90
N VAL A 77 -23.57 -0.55 7.80
CA VAL A 77 -23.80 0.91 7.66
C VAL A 77 -25.11 1.26 8.35
N GLN A 78 -25.12 2.40 9.02
CA GLN A 78 -26.29 2.87 9.78
C GLN A 78 -26.43 4.39 9.73
N GLN A 79 -27.61 4.90 10.07
CA GLN A 79 -27.82 6.31 10.27
C GLN A 79 -26.83 6.85 11.30
N THR A 80 -26.16 7.95 10.97
CA THR A 80 -25.08 8.51 11.77
C THR A 80 -25.41 9.89 12.33
N GLN A 81 -24.74 10.26 13.42
CA GLN A 81 -24.88 11.57 14.06
C GLN A 81 -23.50 12.10 14.46
N PHE A 82 -23.31 13.39 14.26
CA PHE A 82 -22.12 14.08 14.71
C PHE A 82 -22.26 14.58 16.14
N TYR A 83 -21.13 14.60 16.86
CA TYR A 83 -20.99 14.99 18.26
C TYR A 83 -19.83 15.96 18.41
N ARG A 84 -19.89 16.82 19.42
CA ARG A 84 -18.75 17.59 19.88
C ARG A 84 -17.96 16.78 20.89
N LYS A 85 -16.68 16.52 20.56
CA LYS A 85 -15.66 15.99 21.45
C LYS A 85 -14.93 17.17 22.08
N ASN A 86 -15.20 17.47 23.34
CA ASN A 86 -14.71 18.69 23.98
C ASN A 86 -13.36 18.46 24.64
N TYR A 87 -12.33 19.07 24.11
CA TYR A 87 -11.00 19.15 24.68
C TYR A 87 -10.28 20.36 24.10
N TYR A 88 -9.29 20.87 24.85
CA TYR A 88 -8.54 22.04 24.44
C TYR A 88 -7.15 21.63 23.96
N TYR A 89 -6.89 22.01 22.71
CA TYR A 89 -5.56 21.95 22.11
C TYR A 89 -5.38 23.15 21.20
N PRO A 90 -4.15 23.71 21.05
CA PRO A 90 -3.92 24.90 20.23
C PRO A 90 -4.30 24.75 18.76
N ASP A 91 -4.27 23.53 18.23
CA ASP A 91 -4.64 23.16 16.85
C ASP A 91 -6.16 22.93 16.65
N LEU A 92 -6.96 23.08 17.71
CA LEU A 92 -8.41 23.05 17.67
C LEU A 92 -8.98 24.46 17.85
N PRO A 93 -9.21 25.21 16.76
CA PRO A 93 -9.62 26.62 16.84
C PRO A 93 -10.98 26.82 17.50
N LYS A 94 -11.86 25.81 17.48
CA LYS A 94 -13.20 25.81 18.09
C LYS A 94 -13.19 25.41 19.58
N GLY A 95 -12.11 24.83 20.08
CA GLY A 95 -12.04 24.25 21.41
C GLY A 95 -12.74 22.88 21.53
N PHE A 96 -13.20 22.32 20.41
CA PHE A 96 -13.76 20.98 20.30
C PHE A 96 -13.49 20.43 18.90
N GLN A 97 -13.62 19.12 18.74
CA GLN A 97 -13.58 18.42 17.45
C GLN A 97 -14.97 17.84 17.17
N ILE A 98 -15.48 18.04 15.95
CA ILE A 98 -16.70 17.34 15.54
C ILE A 98 -16.30 15.94 15.05
N SER A 99 -16.92 14.92 15.66
CA SER A 99 -16.66 13.51 15.42
C SER A 99 -17.98 12.73 15.52
N GLN A 100 -17.97 11.42 15.35
CA GLN A 100 -19.11 10.52 15.58
C GLN A 100 -18.84 9.68 16.83
N TYR A 101 -19.83 9.46 17.67
CA TYR A 101 -19.65 8.77 18.94
C TYR A 101 -20.63 7.59 19.12
N ASP A 102 -21.89 7.83 19.57
CA ASP A 102 -22.86 6.75 19.78
C ASP A 102 -23.40 6.16 18.47
N PHE A 103 -23.43 6.96 17.40
CA PHE A 103 -23.94 6.58 16.08
C PHE A 103 -22.83 6.72 15.00
N PRO A 104 -21.78 5.90 15.06
CA PRO A 104 -20.77 5.89 14.00
C PRO A 104 -21.39 5.38 12.68
N LEU A 105 -20.84 5.80 11.55
CA LEU A 105 -21.35 5.45 10.23
C LEU A 105 -21.32 3.94 9.94
N GLY A 106 -20.27 3.24 10.36
CA GLY A 106 -20.10 1.80 10.16
C GLY A 106 -19.73 1.08 11.46
N THR A 107 -20.30 -0.11 11.67
CA THR A 107 -20.06 -0.94 12.86
C THR A 107 -19.90 -2.42 12.51
N ASN A 108 -19.28 -3.19 13.42
CA ASN A 108 -19.23 -4.65 13.37
C ASN A 108 -18.66 -5.25 12.07
N GLY A 109 -17.67 -4.58 11.48
CA GLY A 109 -16.99 -5.06 10.29
C GLY A 109 -15.89 -6.08 10.56
N TYR A 110 -15.22 -6.47 9.49
CA TYR A 110 -14.01 -7.30 9.59
C TYR A 110 -13.17 -7.22 8.32
N MET A 111 -11.90 -7.61 8.46
CA MET A 111 -10.98 -7.81 7.35
C MET A 111 -10.19 -9.11 7.57
N MET A 112 -10.03 -9.91 6.52
CA MET A 112 -9.17 -11.09 6.54
C MET A 112 -7.71 -10.68 6.34
N VAL A 113 -6.81 -11.18 7.16
CA VAL A 113 -5.37 -10.88 7.11
C VAL A 113 -4.58 -12.18 7.14
N ASP A 114 -3.61 -12.30 6.25
CA ASP A 114 -2.68 -13.43 6.26
C ASP A 114 -1.80 -13.37 7.52
N SER A 115 -1.86 -14.39 8.35
CA SER A 115 -1.02 -14.62 9.51
C SER A 115 -0.25 -15.92 9.34
N GLU A 116 1.00 -15.81 8.89
CA GLU A 116 1.91 -16.97 8.72
C GLU A 116 1.34 -18.10 7.83
N GLY A 117 0.64 -17.72 6.75
CA GLY A 117 0.03 -18.65 5.80
C GLY A 117 -1.38 -19.12 6.18
N GLN A 118 -1.96 -18.57 7.24
CA GLN A 118 -3.36 -18.78 7.60
C GLN A 118 -4.12 -17.46 7.55
N GLU A 119 -5.32 -17.46 6.98
CA GLU A 119 -6.19 -16.30 7.02
C GLU A 119 -6.81 -16.12 8.41
N ARG A 120 -6.64 -14.93 8.96
CA ARG A 120 -7.19 -14.54 10.24
C ARG A 120 -8.18 -13.40 10.08
N ARG A 121 -9.35 -13.55 10.69
CA ARG A 121 -10.37 -12.51 10.73
C ARG A 121 -10.04 -11.51 11.84
N ILE A 122 -9.81 -10.24 11.45
CA ILE A 122 -9.64 -9.11 12.35
C ILE A 122 -10.94 -8.31 12.32
N ARG A 123 -11.60 -8.19 13.44
CA ARG A 123 -12.87 -7.46 13.57
C ARG A 123 -12.61 -5.96 13.60
N ILE A 124 -13.51 -5.22 13.00
CA ILE A 124 -13.53 -3.77 12.99
C ILE A 124 -14.72 -3.34 13.86
N ARG A 125 -14.41 -2.62 14.94
CA ARG A 125 -15.41 -2.15 15.87
C ARG A 125 -16.28 -1.09 15.25
N ARG A 126 -15.65 -0.08 14.62
CA ARG A 126 -16.34 1.04 13.99
C ARG A 126 -15.50 1.71 12.91
N VAL A 127 -16.20 2.35 12.00
CA VAL A 127 -15.69 3.31 11.02
C VAL A 127 -16.49 4.58 11.20
N HIS A 128 -15.83 5.72 11.39
CA HIS A 128 -16.52 6.99 11.61
C HIS A 128 -15.75 8.18 11.04
N LEU A 129 -16.47 9.28 10.81
CA LEU A 129 -15.95 10.54 10.31
C LEU A 129 -15.67 11.52 11.44
N GLU A 130 -14.58 12.26 11.32
CA GLU A 130 -14.25 13.39 12.19
C GLU A 130 -13.46 14.46 11.42
N GLU A 131 -13.29 15.62 12.03
CA GLU A 131 -12.44 16.69 11.47
C GLU A 131 -10.98 16.47 11.88
N ASP A 132 -10.06 16.66 10.93
CA ASP A 132 -8.64 16.72 11.28
C ASP A 132 -8.35 18.06 12.01
N PRO A 133 -7.56 18.08 13.09
CA PRO A 133 -7.08 19.30 13.70
C PRO A 133 -6.04 20.03 12.84
N GLY A 134 -5.69 21.26 13.21
CA GLY A 134 -4.61 22.02 12.58
C GLY A 134 -3.24 21.33 12.73
N LYS A 135 -2.24 21.83 12.03
CA LYS A 135 -0.86 21.34 12.11
C LYS A 135 -0.09 22.16 13.15
N LEU A 136 0.52 21.47 14.12
CA LEU A 136 1.46 22.05 15.07
C LEU A 136 2.89 21.81 14.61
N THR A 137 3.71 22.85 14.59
CA THR A 137 5.14 22.77 14.34
C THR A 137 5.90 23.34 15.52
N TYR A 138 6.70 22.54 16.18
CA TYR A 138 7.50 22.92 17.33
C TYR A 138 8.85 23.47 16.88
N ARG A 139 9.32 24.55 17.50
CA ARG A 139 10.69 25.04 17.35
C ARG A 139 11.57 24.42 18.45
N GLY A 140 12.20 23.29 18.14
CA GLY A 140 12.93 22.43 19.07
C GLY A 140 12.20 21.10 19.29
N THR A 141 12.54 20.39 20.38
CA THR A 141 11.79 19.19 20.80
C THR A 141 10.51 19.59 21.54
N ILE A 142 9.52 18.69 21.58
CA ILE A 142 8.26 18.92 22.32
C ILE A 142 8.52 19.33 23.76
N GLU A 143 9.57 18.79 24.39
CA GLU A 143 9.92 19.05 25.81
C GLU A 143 10.59 20.43 26.01
N ASN A 144 11.27 20.98 25.00
CA ASN A 144 12.09 22.19 25.10
C ASN A 144 11.62 23.33 24.18
N ALA A 145 10.47 23.17 23.51
CA ALA A 145 9.97 24.19 22.62
C ALA A 145 9.47 25.40 23.40
N GLN A 146 10.00 26.59 23.09
CA GLN A 146 9.56 27.85 23.70
C GLN A 146 8.22 28.33 23.12
N TYR A 147 7.91 27.92 21.88
CA TYR A 147 6.65 28.21 21.19
C TYR A 147 6.38 27.18 20.09
N SER A 148 5.13 27.08 19.68
CA SER A 148 4.72 26.30 18.52
C SER A 148 4.06 27.22 17.49
N LEU A 149 4.21 26.86 16.21
CA LEU A 149 3.49 27.49 15.11
C LEU A 149 2.26 26.65 14.79
N ILE A 150 1.15 27.31 14.50
CA ILE A 150 -0.12 26.64 14.19
C ILE A 150 -0.52 27.00 12.78
N ASP A 151 -0.77 25.96 11.96
CA ASP A 151 -1.33 26.09 10.63
C ASP A 151 -2.70 25.42 10.59
N TYR A 152 -3.76 26.22 10.40
CA TYR A 152 -5.14 25.75 10.32
C TYR A 152 -5.57 25.32 8.91
N ASN A 153 -4.68 25.31 7.92
CA ASN A 153 -5.02 24.81 6.59
C ASN A 153 -5.55 23.38 6.64
N ARG A 154 -5.01 22.53 7.52
CA ARG A 154 -5.49 21.17 7.74
C ARG A 154 -6.79 21.09 8.56
N SER A 155 -7.07 22.06 9.42
CA SER A 155 -8.23 22.04 10.31
C SER A 155 -9.54 21.87 9.53
N GLY A 156 -10.31 20.85 9.86
CA GLY A 156 -11.58 20.51 9.21
C GLY A 156 -11.45 19.65 7.94
N VAL A 157 -10.26 19.18 7.56
CA VAL A 157 -10.10 18.16 6.51
C VAL A 157 -10.83 16.89 6.95
N PRO A 158 -11.62 16.22 6.07
CA PRO A 158 -12.31 15.01 6.44
C PRO A 158 -11.34 13.89 6.83
N LEU A 159 -11.48 13.39 8.03
CA LEU A 159 -10.70 12.30 8.58
C LEU A 159 -11.62 11.10 8.83
N LEU A 160 -11.24 9.95 8.30
CA LEU A 160 -11.93 8.69 8.57
C LEU A 160 -11.13 7.90 9.59
N GLU A 161 -11.76 7.55 10.69
CA GLU A 161 -11.15 6.68 11.71
C GLU A 161 -11.68 5.25 11.58
N VAL A 162 -10.75 4.29 11.46
CA VAL A 162 -11.03 2.85 11.45
C VAL A 162 -10.49 2.23 12.74
N VAL A 163 -11.37 1.77 13.60
CA VAL A 163 -11.03 1.17 14.91
C VAL A 163 -11.21 -0.32 14.85
N THR A 164 -10.15 -1.08 15.16
CA THR A 164 -10.23 -2.54 15.25
C THR A 164 -10.65 -3.01 16.64
N GLU A 165 -11.18 -4.23 16.74
CA GLU A 165 -11.15 -4.98 17.98
C GLU A 165 -9.71 -5.43 18.28
N PRO A 166 -9.36 -5.75 19.55
CA PRO A 166 -8.02 -6.16 19.94
C PRO A 166 -7.74 -7.63 19.55
N ASP A 167 -7.87 -7.92 18.26
CA ASP A 167 -7.74 -9.28 17.70
C ASP A 167 -6.32 -9.62 17.22
N LEU A 168 -5.48 -8.61 16.98
CA LEU A 168 -4.11 -8.82 16.51
C LEU A 168 -3.21 -9.36 17.63
N ARG A 169 -2.27 -10.23 17.27
CA ARG A 169 -1.40 -10.94 18.23
C ARG A 169 0.10 -10.79 17.95
N ALA A 170 0.44 -10.21 16.80
CA ALA A 170 1.83 -9.99 16.41
C ALA A 170 2.02 -8.65 15.68
N PRO A 171 3.17 -7.97 15.86
CA PRO A 171 3.50 -6.74 15.14
C PRO A 171 3.43 -6.86 13.62
N LYS A 172 3.83 -8.02 13.08
CA LYS A 172 3.73 -8.31 11.65
C LYS A 172 2.29 -8.38 11.15
N GLU A 173 1.36 -8.90 11.96
CA GLU A 173 -0.08 -8.89 11.64
C GLU A 173 -0.61 -7.46 11.55
N ALA A 174 -0.23 -6.59 12.50
CA ALA A 174 -0.60 -5.18 12.49
C ALA A 174 -0.13 -4.48 11.20
N ARG A 175 1.12 -4.69 10.80
CA ARG A 175 1.65 -4.16 9.55
C ARG A 175 0.90 -4.70 8.31
N ARG A 176 0.59 -6.01 8.27
CA ARG A 176 -0.17 -6.61 7.17
C ARG A 176 -1.60 -6.06 7.09
N PHE A 177 -2.25 -5.89 8.24
CA PHE A 177 -3.56 -5.25 8.34
C PHE A 177 -3.53 -3.85 7.72
N LEU A 178 -2.58 -3.02 8.13
CA LEU A 178 -2.45 -1.64 7.65
C LEU A 178 -2.12 -1.56 6.15
N ASN A 179 -1.25 -2.44 5.65
CA ASN A 179 -0.95 -2.51 4.22
C ASN A 179 -2.19 -2.89 3.41
N LYS A 180 -3.00 -3.85 3.91
CA LYS A 180 -4.24 -4.24 3.25
C LYS A 180 -5.30 -3.14 3.31
N LEU A 181 -5.43 -2.47 4.45
CA LEU A 181 -6.33 -1.31 4.60
C LEU A 181 -5.95 -0.21 3.60
N ARG A 182 -4.68 0.16 3.53
CA ARG A 182 -4.17 1.12 2.55
C ARG A 182 -4.56 0.73 1.12
N ASN A 183 -4.29 -0.51 0.73
CA ASN A 183 -4.61 -1.00 -0.61
C ASN A 183 -6.12 -0.87 -0.92
N ILE A 184 -6.98 -1.23 0.03
CA ILE A 184 -8.44 -1.06 -0.11
C ILE A 184 -8.78 0.42 -0.32
N LEU A 185 -8.22 1.33 0.48
CA LEU A 185 -8.49 2.78 0.39
C LEU A 185 -8.03 3.37 -0.95
N GLU A 186 -6.86 2.95 -1.45
CA GLU A 186 -6.33 3.35 -2.77
C GLU A 186 -7.18 2.78 -3.91
N TYR A 187 -7.66 1.53 -3.82
CA TYR A 187 -8.57 0.95 -4.81
C TYR A 187 -9.91 1.69 -4.88
N LEU A 188 -10.38 2.15 -3.74
CA LEU A 188 -11.61 2.96 -3.64
C LEU A 188 -11.44 4.40 -4.14
N ASP A 189 -10.23 4.85 -4.44
CA ASP A 189 -9.89 6.25 -4.80
C ASP A 189 -10.32 7.27 -3.73
N VAL A 190 -10.31 6.89 -2.46
CA VAL A 190 -10.71 7.75 -1.33
C VAL A 190 -9.53 8.29 -0.54
N PHE A 191 -8.31 7.84 -0.87
CA PHE A 191 -7.10 8.10 -0.12
C PHE A 191 -5.89 8.21 -1.06
N ASP A 192 -5.00 9.17 -0.78
CA ASP A 192 -3.70 9.30 -1.44
C ASP A 192 -2.58 8.97 -0.46
N GLY A 193 -1.97 7.81 -0.64
CA GLY A 193 -0.87 7.34 0.19
C GLY A 193 0.48 8.05 -0.03
N ASN A 194 0.58 8.95 -1.02
CA ASN A 194 1.78 9.73 -1.30
C ASN A 194 1.83 11.02 -0.48
N LEU A 195 0.69 11.45 0.07
CA LEU A 195 0.62 12.66 0.87
C LEU A 195 1.15 12.39 2.29
N GLU A 196 2.12 13.20 2.72
CA GLU A 196 2.70 13.10 4.06
C GLU A 196 1.62 13.31 5.14
N GLY A 197 1.56 12.39 6.10
CA GLY A 197 0.61 12.46 7.21
C GLY A 197 -0.85 12.18 6.86
N SER A 198 -1.13 11.74 5.62
CA SER A 198 -2.48 11.36 5.19
C SER A 198 -3.01 10.10 5.90
N LEU A 199 -2.12 9.26 6.45
CA LEU A 199 -2.46 8.15 7.31
C LEU A 199 -1.60 8.17 8.57
N ARG A 200 -2.29 8.12 9.72
CA ARG A 200 -1.70 8.03 11.06
C ARG A 200 -2.31 6.85 11.80
N VAL A 201 -1.55 6.24 12.67
CA VAL A 201 -2.00 5.06 13.42
C VAL A 201 -1.69 5.24 14.90
N ASP A 202 -2.70 5.00 15.72
CA ASP A 202 -2.54 4.80 17.15
C ASP A 202 -2.63 3.30 17.44
N ALA A 203 -1.67 2.76 18.18
CA ALA A 203 -1.58 1.33 18.47
C ALA A 203 -1.80 1.09 19.97
N ASN A 204 -2.80 0.31 20.29
CA ASN A 204 -3.08 -0.15 21.65
C ASN A 204 -2.44 -1.54 21.84
N ILE A 205 -1.62 -1.70 22.86
CA ILE A 205 -0.95 -2.97 23.15
C ILE A 205 -0.98 -3.31 24.65
N SER A 206 -1.23 -4.58 24.94
CA SER A 206 -1.05 -5.15 26.27
C SER A 206 -0.46 -6.55 26.17
N ILE A 207 0.23 -6.96 27.25
CA ILE A 207 0.74 -8.31 27.43
C ILE A 207 0.05 -8.91 28.65
N ALA A 208 -0.14 -10.23 28.66
CA ALA A 208 -0.73 -10.93 29.80
C ALA A 208 -0.01 -10.56 31.12
N GLY A 209 -0.78 -10.08 32.09
CA GLY A 209 -0.26 -9.58 33.37
C GLY A 209 0.06 -8.08 33.41
N GLY A 210 -0.11 -7.34 32.31
CA GLY A 210 0.07 -5.88 32.26
C GLY A 210 -1.18 -5.14 31.79
N GLN A 211 -1.23 -3.83 32.07
CA GLN A 211 -2.27 -2.96 31.52
C GLN A 211 -1.90 -2.45 30.14
N ARG A 212 -2.87 -1.86 29.43
CA ARG A 212 -2.75 -1.35 28.06
C ARG A 212 -1.86 -0.11 27.98
N ALA A 213 -0.91 -0.11 27.06
CA ALA A 213 -0.24 1.08 26.59
C ALA A 213 -0.81 1.49 25.22
N GLU A 214 -1.05 2.78 25.05
CA GLU A 214 -1.45 3.39 23.78
C GLU A 214 -0.25 4.15 23.19
N VAL A 215 0.20 3.76 22.00
CA VAL A 215 1.28 4.43 21.29
C VAL A 215 0.70 5.28 20.18
N LYS A 216 0.87 6.60 20.30
CA LYS A 216 0.23 7.59 19.43
C LYS A 216 1.12 8.08 18.28
N ASN A 217 0.45 8.56 17.23
CA ASN A 217 1.01 9.32 16.11
C ASN A 217 2.12 8.59 15.35
N ILE A 218 1.90 7.33 15.02
CA ILE A 218 2.84 6.58 14.21
C ILE A 218 2.51 6.83 12.73
N SER A 219 3.45 7.39 11.98
CA SER A 219 3.26 7.86 10.59
C SER A 219 3.59 6.81 9.53
N SER A 220 4.16 5.66 9.91
CA SER A 220 4.53 4.63 8.94
C SER A 220 4.16 3.21 9.40
N TYR A 221 3.79 2.35 8.45
CA TYR A 221 3.47 0.93 8.76
C TYR A 221 4.65 0.16 9.35
N LYS A 222 5.89 0.49 8.90
CA LYS A 222 7.12 -0.04 9.48
C LYS A 222 7.34 0.52 10.89
N GLY A 223 6.93 1.77 11.13
CA GLY A 223 6.95 2.41 12.43
C GLY A 223 6.03 1.70 13.42
N VAL A 224 4.81 1.31 13.00
CA VAL A 224 3.88 0.54 13.85
C VAL A 224 4.50 -0.79 14.26
N GLU A 225 5.07 -1.55 13.32
CA GLU A 225 5.73 -2.82 13.66
C GLU A 225 6.87 -2.63 14.65
N LYS A 226 7.73 -1.61 14.44
CA LYS A 226 8.86 -1.30 15.34
C LYS A 226 8.39 -0.83 16.72
N ALA A 227 7.39 0.06 16.78
CA ALA A 227 6.82 0.55 18.04
C ALA A 227 6.24 -0.59 18.88
N LEU A 228 5.49 -1.49 18.25
CA LEU A 228 4.92 -2.67 18.89
C LEU A 228 5.99 -3.65 19.37
N LEU A 229 7.04 -3.89 18.58
CA LEU A 229 8.17 -4.75 18.98
C LEU A 229 8.90 -4.16 20.20
N PHE A 230 9.13 -2.84 20.20
CA PHE A 230 9.73 -2.16 21.34
C PHE A 230 8.85 -2.29 22.59
N GLU A 231 7.54 -2.04 22.47
CA GLU A 231 6.60 -2.16 23.60
C GLU A 231 6.53 -3.57 24.16
N ILE A 232 6.49 -4.59 23.32
CA ILE A 232 6.54 -5.99 23.77
C ILE A 232 7.79 -6.25 24.60
N THR A 233 8.94 -5.80 24.13
CA THR A 233 10.21 -5.97 24.82
C THR A 233 10.23 -5.21 26.14
N ARG A 234 9.79 -3.94 26.13
CA ARG A 234 9.69 -3.11 27.33
C ARG A 234 8.78 -3.73 28.40
N GLN A 235 7.56 -4.07 28.01
CA GLN A 235 6.57 -4.62 28.92
C GLN A 235 7.00 -5.96 29.50
N ARG A 236 7.56 -6.88 28.68
CA ARG A 236 8.12 -8.15 29.16
C ARG A 236 9.26 -7.95 30.15
N ASN A 237 10.16 -6.99 29.92
CA ASN A 237 11.25 -6.69 30.82
C ASN A 237 10.76 -6.13 32.16
N LEU A 238 9.74 -5.28 32.16
CA LEU A 238 9.13 -4.76 33.40
C LEU A 238 8.48 -5.87 34.19
N LEU A 239 7.67 -6.72 33.58
CA LEU A 239 6.99 -7.85 34.22
C LEU A 239 8.00 -8.85 34.83
N ARG A 240 9.09 -9.18 34.12
CA ARG A 240 10.18 -10.04 34.62
C ARG A 240 10.84 -9.47 35.88
N ARG A 241 10.85 -8.16 36.02
CA ARG A 241 11.41 -7.43 37.19
C ARG A 241 10.38 -7.22 38.30
N GLY A 242 9.16 -7.75 38.15
CA GLY A 242 8.06 -7.57 39.11
C GLY A 242 7.47 -6.16 39.11
N ILE A 243 7.73 -5.35 38.09
CA ILE A 243 7.22 -3.99 37.99
C ILE A 243 5.86 -4.02 37.26
N HIS A 244 4.84 -3.47 37.92
CA HIS A 244 3.51 -3.34 37.35
C HIS A 244 3.48 -2.36 36.18
N ILE A 245 2.84 -2.77 35.08
CA ILE A 245 2.61 -1.91 33.91
C ILE A 245 1.29 -1.17 34.14
N MET A 246 1.38 0.16 34.27
CA MET A 246 0.22 1.03 34.39
C MET A 246 -0.33 1.38 33.00
N GLN A 247 -1.60 1.73 32.92
CA GLN A 247 -2.19 2.28 31.71
C GLN A 247 -1.59 3.65 31.41
N GLU A 248 -0.99 3.79 30.23
CA GLU A 248 -0.29 5.02 29.84
C GLU A 248 -0.43 5.31 28.36
N THR A 249 -0.31 6.59 27.98
CA THR A 249 -0.15 7.05 26.59
C THR A 249 1.34 7.31 26.34
N ARG A 250 1.84 6.82 25.22
CA ARG A 250 3.24 6.91 24.80
C ARG A 250 3.33 7.52 23.41
N HIS A 251 4.43 8.14 23.09
CA HIS A 251 4.79 8.62 21.76
C HIS A 251 5.89 7.75 21.16
N PHE A 252 5.81 7.43 19.89
CA PHE A 252 6.88 6.71 19.20
C PHE A 252 7.85 7.71 18.58
N ASP A 253 9.10 7.69 19.06
CA ASP A 253 10.23 8.42 18.46
C ASP A 253 10.82 7.54 17.36
N GLU A 254 10.47 7.84 16.11
CA GLU A 254 10.86 7.03 14.96
C GLU A 254 12.36 7.04 14.71
N ALA A 255 13.03 8.17 14.99
CA ALA A 255 14.49 8.33 14.81
C ALA A 255 15.27 7.43 15.77
N ARG A 256 14.81 7.32 17.02
CA ARG A 256 15.44 6.50 18.07
C ARG A 256 14.89 5.09 18.12
N GLY A 257 13.74 4.83 17.50
CA GLY A 257 13.05 3.54 17.51
C GLY A 257 12.53 3.12 18.89
N ILE A 258 12.17 4.07 19.74
CA ILE A 258 11.70 3.86 21.12
C ILE A 258 10.35 4.54 21.36
N THR A 259 9.63 4.07 22.38
CA THR A 259 8.45 4.79 22.88
C THR A 259 8.79 5.59 24.13
N ILE A 260 8.24 6.80 24.24
CA ILE A 260 8.44 7.72 25.37
C ILE A 260 7.07 7.94 26.04
N SER A 261 7.02 7.84 27.38
CA SER A 261 5.80 8.12 28.13
C SER A 261 5.45 9.61 28.06
N LEU A 262 4.22 9.95 27.68
CA LEU A 262 3.75 11.33 27.63
C LEU A 262 3.03 11.71 28.92
N ARG A 263 2.04 10.93 29.31
CA ARG A 263 1.17 11.18 30.48
C ARG A 263 0.34 9.94 30.83
N SER A 264 -0.35 9.98 31.96
CA SER A 264 -1.46 9.07 32.24
C SER A 264 -2.62 9.33 31.28
N LYS A 265 -3.34 8.30 30.83
CA LYS A 265 -4.42 8.39 29.85
C LYS A 265 -5.60 9.20 30.39
N GLU A 266 -6.10 10.15 29.59
CA GLU A 266 -7.43 10.76 29.79
C GLU A 266 -8.51 9.68 29.60
N GLN A 267 -9.56 9.73 30.38
CA GLN A 267 -10.69 8.83 30.24
C GLN A 267 -11.69 9.42 29.24
N GLU A 268 -12.45 8.55 28.59
CA GLU A 268 -13.46 8.94 27.58
C GLU A 268 -14.50 9.92 28.16
N HIS A 269 -14.81 9.82 29.45
CA HIS A 269 -15.71 10.75 30.16
C HIS A 269 -15.20 12.20 30.21
N ASP A 270 -13.92 12.41 30.09
CA ASP A 270 -13.32 13.76 30.14
C ASP A 270 -13.68 14.62 28.92
N TYR A 271 -14.05 13.98 27.79
CA TYR A 271 -14.43 14.68 26.56
C TYR A 271 -15.87 15.21 26.57
N ARG A 272 -16.72 14.82 27.49
CA ARG A 272 -18.10 15.34 27.65
C ARG A 272 -18.84 15.43 26.32
N TYR A 273 -18.88 14.30 25.57
CA TYR A 273 -19.57 14.23 24.29
C TYR A 273 -21.04 14.66 24.38
N PHE A 274 -21.50 15.48 23.42
CA PHE A 274 -22.89 15.75 23.19
C PHE A 274 -23.17 15.94 21.70
N PRO A 275 -24.39 15.68 21.21
CA PRO A 275 -24.73 15.85 19.80
C PRO A 275 -24.44 17.27 19.31
N GLU A 276 -23.85 17.38 18.10
CA GLU A 276 -23.66 18.68 17.46
C GLU A 276 -25.02 19.27 17.08
N PRO A 277 -25.46 20.39 17.70
CA PRO A 277 -26.83 20.90 17.54
C PRO A 277 -27.08 21.47 16.13
N ASP A 278 -26.01 21.87 15.43
CA ASP A 278 -26.11 22.48 14.11
C ASP A 278 -26.13 21.46 12.97
N LEU A 279 -25.95 20.16 13.27
CA LEU A 279 -25.94 19.09 12.30
C LEU A 279 -27.08 18.09 12.54
N PRO A 280 -27.95 17.85 11.54
CA PRO A 280 -28.95 16.79 11.64
C PRO A 280 -28.31 15.39 11.57
N ARG A 281 -29.10 14.38 11.91
CA ARG A 281 -28.73 13.00 11.58
C ARG A 281 -28.63 12.80 10.09
N VAL A 282 -27.67 12.00 9.64
CA VAL A 282 -27.41 11.71 8.24
C VAL A 282 -27.66 10.22 8.00
N ASP A 283 -28.43 9.91 6.96
CA ASP A 283 -28.57 8.57 6.43
C ASP A 283 -27.58 8.41 5.25
N PRO A 284 -26.55 7.56 5.37
CA PRO A 284 -25.54 7.45 4.33
C PRO A 284 -26.04 6.85 3.02
N GLU A 285 -26.98 5.89 3.06
CA GLU A 285 -27.44 5.18 1.85
C GLU A 285 -28.11 6.09 0.82
N PRO A 286 -29.11 6.93 1.18
CA PRO A 286 -29.71 7.86 0.23
C PRO A 286 -28.72 8.91 -0.30
N VAL A 287 -27.69 9.26 0.49
CA VAL A 287 -26.63 10.17 0.02
C VAL A 287 -25.76 9.46 -1.03
N ALA A 288 -25.36 8.21 -0.80
CA ALA A 288 -24.53 7.44 -1.72
C ALA A 288 -25.27 7.14 -3.05
N GLU A 289 -26.58 6.90 -3.02
CA GLU A 289 -27.39 6.64 -4.21
C GLU A 289 -27.38 7.82 -5.21
N GLN A 290 -27.13 9.03 -4.75
CA GLN A 290 -27.01 10.20 -5.62
C GLN A 290 -25.71 10.19 -6.45
N PHE A 291 -24.75 9.33 -6.10
CA PHE A 291 -23.45 9.21 -6.75
C PHE A 291 -23.18 7.77 -7.26
N PRO A 292 -24.01 7.20 -8.14
CA PRO A 292 -23.96 5.80 -8.52
C PRO A 292 -22.64 5.38 -9.19
N GLN A 293 -21.93 6.29 -9.84
CA GLN A 293 -20.62 6.04 -10.46
C GLN A 293 -19.52 5.73 -9.44
N GLN A 294 -19.75 6.07 -8.18
CA GLN A 294 -18.81 5.85 -7.09
C GLN A 294 -19.03 4.50 -6.36
N VAL A 295 -20.09 3.76 -6.67
CA VAL A 295 -20.57 2.64 -5.84
C VAL A 295 -19.93 1.30 -6.15
N GLN A 296 -19.44 1.05 -7.37
CA GLN A 296 -18.91 -0.26 -7.76
C GLN A 296 -17.43 -0.20 -8.11
N VAL A 297 -16.59 -0.51 -7.12
CA VAL A 297 -15.15 -0.74 -7.32
C VAL A 297 -14.84 -2.17 -6.94
N GLU A 298 -14.19 -2.91 -7.85
CA GLU A 298 -13.68 -4.24 -7.56
C GLU A 298 -12.53 -4.16 -6.55
N LEU A 299 -12.72 -4.77 -5.37
CA LEU A 299 -11.72 -4.76 -4.30
C LEU A 299 -10.50 -5.65 -4.63
N PRO A 300 -9.33 -5.40 -4.02
CA PRO A 300 -8.09 -6.11 -4.31
C PRO A 300 -8.21 -7.64 -4.22
N ASP A 301 -8.89 -8.16 -3.21
CA ASP A 301 -9.07 -9.61 -3.03
C ASP A 301 -9.96 -10.22 -4.13
N ALA A 302 -11.06 -9.55 -4.49
CA ALA A 302 -11.93 -9.99 -5.57
C ALA A 302 -11.18 -9.97 -6.91
N LYS A 303 -10.43 -8.89 -7.18
CA LYS A 303 -9.58 -8.76 -8.38
C LYS A 303 -8.51 -9.85 -8.44
N ARG A 304 -7.89 -10.19 -7.30
CA ARG A 304 -6.90 -11.29 -7.21
C ARG A 304 -7.53 -12.64 -7.56
N HIS A 305 -8.71 -12.96 -7.01
CA HIS A 305 -9.43 -14.19 -7.35
C HIS A 305 -9.78 -14.22 -8.84
N ARG A 306 -10.30 -13.13 -9.36
CA ARG A 306 -10.62 -13.02 -10.78
C ARG A 306 -9.37 -13.19 -11.67
N PHE A 307 -8.24 -12.64 -11.30
CA PHE A 307 -6.98 -12.83 -12.05
C PHE A 307 -6.55 -14.29 -12.10
N ILE A 308 -6.68 -15.02 -11.00
CA ILE A 308 -6.38 -16.46 -10.96
C ILE A 308 -7.34 -17.23 -11.86
N GLU A 309 -8.64 -16.98 -11.76
CA GLU A 309 -9.67 -17.73 -12.49
C GLU A 309 -9.72 -17.37 -13.98
N GLN A 310 -9.75 -16.07 -14.30
CA GLN A 310 -9.91 -15.55 -15.65
C GLN A 310 -8.63 -15.68 -16.49
N TYR A 311 -7.49 -15.26 -15.91
CA TYR A 311 -6.20 -15.22 -16.62
C TYR A 311 -5.33 -16.44 -16.36
N ARG A 312 -5.73 -17.34 -15.46
CA ARG A 312 -5.03 -18.59 -15.10
C ARG A 312 -3.57 -18.37 -14.68
N ILE A 313 -3.29 -17.23 -14.08
CA ILE A 313 -1.97 -16.91 -13.54
C ILE A 313 -1.82 -17.48 -12.12
N SER A 314 -0.59 -17.65 -11.65
CA SER A 314 -0.31 -18.15 -10.30
C SER A 314 -0.82 -17.17 -9.23
N ASP A 315 -1.16 -17.70 -8.04
CA ASP A 315 -1.54 -16.90 -6.90
C ASP A 315 -0.48 -15.86 -6.50
N TYR A 316 0.81 -16.21 -6.66
CA TYR A 316 1.91 -15.28 -6.43
C TYR A 316 1.84 -14.07 -7.38
N LEU A 317 1.72 -14.31 -8.68
CA LEU A 317 1.62 -13.23 -9.68
C LEU A 317 0.37 -12.38 -9.45
N ALA A 318 -0.78 -13.01 -9.22
CA ALA A 318 -2.02 -12.31 -8.94
C ALA A 318 -1.91 -11.42 -7.69
N LYS A 319 -1.28 -11.91 -6.61
CA LYS A 319 -1.03 -11.15 -5.39
C LYS A 319 -0.11 -9.94 -5.61
N VAL A 320 0.94 -10.10 -6.41
CA VAL A 320 1.85 -8.99 -6.72
C VAL A 320 1.15 -7.95 -7.59
N LEU A 321 0.46 -8.39 -8.64
CA LEU A 321 -0.25 -7.49 -9.57
C LEU A 321 -1.38 -6.70 -8.89
N THR A 322 -2.08 -7.28 -7.92
CA THR A 322 -3.15 -6.60 -7.19
C THR A 322 -2.68 -5.85 -5.94
N ALA A 323 -1.36 -5.79 -5.70
CA ALA A 323 -0.80 -5.03 -4.58
C ALA A 323 -0.99 -3.52 -4.70
N SER A 324 -1.25 -3.00 -5.91
CA SER A 324 -1.69 -1.62 -6.13
C SER A 324 -2.65 -1.54 -7.33
N LYS A 325 -3.61 -0.63 -7.27
CA LYS A 325 -4.59 -0.42 -8.35
C LYS A 325 -3.92 -0.07 -9.70
N PRO A 326 -2.98 0.90 -9.77
CA PRO A 326 -2.31 1.22 -11.02
C PRO A 326 -1.62 0.03 -11.68
N LEU A 327 -1.01 -0.86 -10.89
CA LEU A 327 -0.33 -2.04 -11.42
C LEU A 327 -1.33 -3.07 -11.96
N ALA A 328 -2.45 -3.27 -11.25
CA ALA A 328 -3.51 -4.17 -11.71
C ALA A 328 -4.15 -3.68 -13.02
N ASP A 329 -4.45 -2.39 -13.12
CA ASP A 329 -5.05 -1.78 -14.31
C ASP A 329 -4.06 -1.78 -15.49
N TYR A 330 -2.78 -1.57 -15.23
CA TYR A 330 -1.70 -1.71 -16.21
C TYR A 330 -1.63 -3.13 -16.77
N PHE A 331 -1.61 -4.13 -15.88
CA PHE A 331 -1.60 -5.53 -16.28
C PHE A 331 -2.84 -5.89 -17.13
N GLU A 332 -4.03 -5.48 -16.73
CA GLU A 332 -5.25 -5.74 -17.50
C GLU A 332 -5.21 -5.12 -18.90
N THR A 333 -4.65 -3.91 -19.01
CA THR A 333 -4.45 -3.24 -20.30
C THR A 333 -3.53 -4.06 -21.23
N VAL A 334 -2.45 -4.61 -20.70
CA VAL A 334 -1.51 -5.45 -21.46
C VAL A 334 -2.14 -6.81 -21.77
N ALA A 335 -2.74 -7.47 -20.79
CA ALA A 335 -3.36 -8.81 -20.90
C ALA A 335 -4.55 -8.84 -21.88
N ALA A 336 -5.17 -7.70 -22.15
CA ALA A 336 -6.22 -7.57 -23.18
C ALA A 336 -5.71 -7.74 -24.61
N ARG A 337 -4.40 -7.62 -24.86
CA ARG A 337 -3.78 -7.63 -26.18
C ARG A 337 -2.78 -8.76 -26.41
N VAL A 338 -2.23 -9.34 -25.34
CA VAL A 338 -1.24 -10.43 -25.41
C VAL A 338 -1.62 -11.55 -24.45
N ASP A 339 -0.91 -12.68 -24.50
CA ASP A 339 -1.14 -13.77 -23.55
C ASP A 339 -1.01 -13.28 -22.10
N PRO A 340 -2.04 -13.50 -21.25
CA PRO A 340 -2.05 -13.01 -19.87
C PRO A 340 -0.91 -13.56 -19.01
N SER A 341 -0.48 -14.80 -19.22
CA SER A 341 0.62 -15.40 -18.45
C SER A 341 1.95 -14.73 -18.77
N ALA A 342 2.20 -14.49 -20.08
CA ALA A 342 3.35 -13.72 -20.52
C ALA A 342 3.29 -12.28 -19.99
N ALA A 343 2.14 -11.60 -20.13
CA ALA A 343 1.95 -10.25 -19.60
C ALA A 343 2.29 -10.15 -18.12
N ALA A 344 1.80 -11.09 -17.29
CA ALA A 344 2.05 -11.13 -15.86
C ALA A 344 3.55 -11.28 -15.54
N SER A 345 4.24 -12.20 -16.20
CA SER A 345 5.68 -12.41 -16.00
C SER A 345 6.49 -11.18 -16.43
N TRP A 346 6.20 -10.60 -17.60
CA TRP A 346 6.90 -9.41 -18.06
C TRP A 346 6.69 -8.19 -17.15
N VAL A 347 5.46 -8.00 -16.64
CA VAL A 347 5.17 -6.92 -15.71
C VAL A 347 5.89 -7.13 -14.37
N VAL A 348 5.80 -8.34 -13.78
CA VAL A 348 6.29 -8.59 -12.42
C VAL A 348 7.79 -8.83 -12.39
N ASP A 349 8.30 -9.71 -13.27
CA ASP A 349 9.67 -10.18 -13.19
C ASP A 349 10.68 -9.25 -13.88
N VAL A 350 10.22 -8.46 -14.88
CA VAL A 350 11.10 -7.59 -15.66
C VAL A 350 10.81 -6.12 -15.39
N LEU A 351 9.61 -5.64 -15.78
CA LEU A 351 9.32 -4.20 -15.77
C LEU A 351 9.40 -3.60 -14.35
N GLN A 352 8.78 -4.24 -13.35
CA GLN A 352 8.86 -3.75 -11.97
C GLN A 352 10.30 -3.72 -11.45
N GLY A 353 11.11 -4.71 -11.80
CA GLY A 353 12.52 -4.75 -11.43
C GLY A 353 13.30 -3.55 -11.98
N GLU A 354 13.10 -3.24 -13.27
CA GLU A 354 13.79 -2.14 -13.95
C GLU A 354 13.30 -0.76 -13.46
N LEU A 355 11.99 -0.60 -13.20
CA LEU A 355 11.42 0.62 -12.60
C LEU A 355 11.98 0.86 -11.20
N ASN A 356 11.97 -0.16 -10.34
CA ASN A 356 12.48 -0.07 -8.97
C ASN A 356 13.98 0.27 -8.94
N TYR A 357 14.77 -0.32 -9.84
CA TYR A 357 16.21 -0.04 -9.95
C TYR A 357 16.48 1.43 -10.28
N ARG A 358 15.63 2.07 -11.10
CA ARG A 358 15.76 3.47 -11.50
C ARG A 358 15.02 4.45 -10.58
N GLY A 359 14.24 3.97 -9.62
CA GLY A 359 13.37 4.82 -8.80
C GLY A 359 12.24 5.48 -9.59
N LEU A 360 11.80 4.83 -10.69
CA LEU A 360 10.72 5.31 -11.57
C LEU A 360 9.38 4.70 -11.17
N THR A 361 8.31 5.40 -11.52
CA THR A 361 6.92 4.96 -11.36
C THR A 361 6.40 4.30 -12.64
N LEU A 362 5.25 3.64 -12.57
CA LEU A 362 4.72 2.81 -13.66
C LEU A 362 4.36 3.62 -14.92
N ASP A 363 4.03 4.89 -14.77
CA ASP A 363 3.75 5.83 -15.87
C ASP A 363 4.97 6.17 -16.75
N ALA A 364 6.18 5.85 -16.28
CA ALA A 364 7.39 5.97 -17.09
C ALA A 364 7.45 4.97 -18.27
N PHE A 365 6.61 3.94 -18.27
CA PHE A 365 6.59 2.94 -19.34
C PHE A 365 5.15 2.66 -19.80
N SER A 366 4.81 3.10 -21.02
CA SER A 366 3.47 2.92 -21.57
C SER A 366 3.09 1.43 -21.69
N PRO A 367 1.83 1.02 -21.33
CA PRO A 367 1.35 -0.33 -21.60
C PRO A 367 1.49 -0.76 -23.07
N ASN A 368 1.31 0.17 -24.02
CA ASN A 368 1.49 -0.13 -25.44
C ASN A 368 2.93 -0.53 -25.78
N PHE A 369 3.92 0.08 -25.14
CA PHE A 369 5.31 -0.30 -25.34
C PHE A 369 5.59 -1.73 -24.89
N LEU A 370 4.99 -2.16 -23.77
CA LEU A 370 5.13 -3.54 -23.31
C LEU A 370 4.40 -4.52 -24.24
N ILE A 371 3.23 -4.16 -24.76
CA ILE A 371 2.50 -4.95 -25.75
C ILE A 371 3.36 -5.14 -27.01
N ASP A 372 3.98 -4.06 -27.53
CA ASP A 372 4.87 -4.13 -28.68
C ASP A 372 6.07 -5.04 -28.44
N VAL A 373 6.73 -4.90 -27.28
CA VAL A 373 7.86 -5.76 -26.90
C VAL A 373 7.46 -7.23 -26.85
N ILE A 374 6.38 -7.58 -26.12
CA ILE A 374 5.89 -8.96 -25.99
C ILE A 374 5.47 -9.51 -27.35
N THR A 375 4.83 -8.71 -28.18
CA THR A 375 4.41 -9.12 -29.53
C THR A 375 5.61 -9.46 -30.40
N ASN A 376 6.68 -8.64 -30.39
CA ASN A 376 7.91 -8.91 -31.13
C ASN A 376 8.63 -10.17 -30.64
N VAL A 377 8.61 -10.45 -29.33
CA VAL A 377 9.12 -11.70 -28.75
C VAL A 377 8.31 -12.90 -29.24
N ASN A 378 6.99 -12.82 -29.18
CA ASN A 378 6.09 -13.92 -29.60
C ASN A 378 6.19 -14.22 -31.10
N GLN A 379 6.46 -13.21 -31.92
CA GLN A 379 6.69 -13.35 -33.37
C GLN A 379 8.10 -13.84 -33.70
N GLY A 380 8.99 -13.96 -32.70
CA GLY A 380 10.39 -14.31 -32.93
C GLY A 380 11.21 -13.19 -33.59
N THR A 381 10.70 -11.98 -33.66
CA THR A 381 11.41 -10.82 -34.23
C THR A 381 12.61 -10.43 -33.37
N ILE A 382 12.47 -10.53 -32.06
CA ILE A 382 13.53 -10.32 -31.07
C ILE A 382 13.56 -11.46 -30.06
N THR A 383 14.71 -11.69 -29.40
CA THR A 383 14.82 -12.63 -28.30
C THR A 383 14.37 -12.01 -26.98
N GLU A 384 14.05 -12.82 -25.96
CA GLU A 384 13.73 -12.32 -24.61
C GLU A 384 14.86 -11.43 -24.04
N ASN A 385 16.12 -11.79 -24.24
CA ASN A 385 17.26 -10.98 -23.79
C ASN A 385 17.30 -9.61 -24.48
N ALA A 386 17.04 -9.58 -25.80
CA ALA A 386 16.94 -8.32 -26.54
C ALA A 386 15.74 -7.48 -26.05
N ALA A 387 14.62 -8.12 -25.72
CA ALA A 387 13.45 -7.44 -25.18
C ALA A 387 13.73 -6.74 -23.84
N VAL A 388 14.49 -7.38 -22.92
CA VAL A 388 14.94 -6.75 -21.68
C VAL A 388 15.80 -5.52 -21.97
N GLU A 389 16.70 -5.61 -22.95
CA GLU A 389 17.54 -4.47 -23.37
C GLU A 389 16.70 -3.33 -23.99
N VAL A 390 15.69 -3.67 -24.79
CA VAL A 390 14.72 -2.70 -25.31
C VAL A 390 14.01 -1.97 -24.16
N ILE A 391 13.47 -2.70 -23.17
CA ILE A 391 12.80 -2.09 -22.01
C ILE A 391 13.73 -1.13 -21.27
N ARG A 392 14.98 -1.53 -21.03
CA ARG A 392 15.99 -0.67 -20.39
C ARG A 392 16.26 0.59 -21.18
N THR A 393 16.46 0.45 -22.49
CA THR A 393 16.75 1.59 -23.36
C THR A 393 15.55 2.54 -23.46
N VAL A 394 14.32 2.02 -23.53
CA VAL A 394 13.09 2.85 -23.46
C VAL A 394 13.07 3.67 -22.18
N LEU A 395 13.31 3.05 -21.04
CA LEU A 395 13.32 3.73 -19.73
C LEU A 395 14.44 4.77 -19.60
N ASP A 396 15.56 4.55 -20.27
CA ASP A 396 16.72 5.45 -20.20
C ASP A 396 16.63 6.61 -21.22
N THR A 397 15.93 6.42 -22.36
CA THR A 397 15.91 7.40 -23.47
C THR A 397 14.54 7.98 -23.79
N GLY A 398 13.46 7.29 -23.41
CA GLY A 398 12.09 7.65 -23.82
C GLY A 398 11.75 7.32 -25.27
N ALA A 399 12.65 6.68 -26.04
CA ALA A 399 12.40 6.27 -27.42
C ALA A 399 11.41 5.09 -27.48
N THR A 400 10.73 4.90 -28.61
CA THR A 400 9.78 3.80 -28.77
C THR A 400 10.50 2.45 -28.96
N PRO A 401 9.88 1.31 -28.58
CA PRO A 401 10.47 -0.01 -28.79
C PRO A 401 10.89 -0.28 -30.24
N CYS A 402 10.07 0.10 -31.23
CA CYS A 402 10.37 -0.09 -32.62
C CYS A 402 11.63 0.68 -33.09
N GLU A 403 11.75 1.95 -32.69
CA GLU A 403 12.94 2.75 -33.00
C GLU A 403 14.22 2.14 -32.40
N ILE A 404 14.15 1.58 -31.21
CA ILE A 404 15.30 0.96 -30.55
C ILE A 404 15.67 -0.36 -31.22
N ILE A 405 14.68 -1.21 -31.55
CA ILE A 405 14.89 -2.47 -32.24
C ILE A 405 15.61 -2.25 -33.57
N ASP A 406 15.19 -1.24 -34.34
CA ASP A 406 15.79 -0.91 -35.63
C ASP A 406 17.17 -0.26 -35.51
N ALA A 407 17.30 0.74 -34.64
CA ALA A 407 18.56 1.50 -34.47
C ALA A 407 19.70 0.61 -33.90
N GLN A 408 19.39 -0.30 -33.02
CA GLN A 408 20.38 -1.20 -32.41
C GLN A 408 20.50 -2.56 -33.11
N ALA A 409 19.75 -2.76 -34.20
CA ALA A 409 19.70 -4.01 -34.95
C ALA A 409 19.51 -5.25 -34.06
N LEU A 410 18.51 -5.17 -33.15
CA LEU A 410 18.22 -6.20 -32.16
C LEU A 410 17.38 -7.37 -32.71
N GLN A 411 17.07 -7.36 -34.00
CA GLN A 411 16.31 -8.43 -34.64
C GLN A 411 17.01 -9.78 -34.44
N ALA A 412 16.20 -10.80 -34.22
CA ALA A 412 16.67 -12.17 -34.06
C ALA A 412 17.46 -12.61 -35.33
N VAL A 413 18.51 -13.39 -35.10
CA VAL A 413 19.35 -13.89 -36.20
C VAL A 413 18.60 -15.02 -36.93
N PRO A 414 18.56 -15.01 -38.28
CA PRO A 414 17.97 -16.09 -39.06
C PRO A 414 18.57 -17.46 -38.74
N VAL A 415 17.76 -18.51 -38.89
CA VAL A 415 18.14 -19.89 -38.51
C VAL A 415 19.43 -20.33 -39.24
N GLU A 416 19.60 -19.93 -40.51
CA GLU A 416 20.77 -20.25 -41.31
C GLU A 416 22.06 -19.65 -40.69
N GLN A 417 21.99 -18.45 -40.17
CA GLN A 417 23.13 -17.81 -39.49
C GLN A 417 23.41 -18.43 -38.15
N ILE A 418 22.36 -18.83 -37.41
CA ILE A 418 22.53 -19.57 -36.14
C ILE A 418 23.20 -20.90 -36.41
N THR A 419 22.78 -21.62 -37.44
CA THR A 419 23.37 -22.92 -37.86
C THR A 419 24.86 -22.75 -38.25
N ALA A 420 25.21 -21.71 -39.01
CA ALA A 420 26.59 -21.39 -39.33
C ALA A 420 27.42 -21.07 -38.07
N ALA A 421 26.87 -20.29 -37.14
CA ALA A 421 27.53 -19.97 -35.88
C ALA A 421 27.70 -21.18 -34.96
N VAL A 422 26.72 -22.11 -34.94
CA VAL A 422 26.84 -23.41 -34.24
C VAL A 422 27.96 -24.23 -34.80
N LYS A 423 28.00 -24.41 -36.13
CA LYS A 423 29.06 -25.18 -36.79
C LYS A 423 30.44 -24.61 -36.45
N GLN A 424 30.60 -23.31 -36.56
CA GLN A 424 31.85 -22.64 -36.23
C GLN A 424 32.20 -22.75 -34.72
N ALA A 425 31.23 -22.68 -33.81
CA ALA A 425 31.45 -22.81 -32.37
C ALA A 425 31.88 -24.24 -32.00
N VAL A 426 31.36 -25.27 -32.67
CA VAL A 426 31.74 -26.67 -32.50
C VAL A 426 33.17 -26.92 -33.04
N GLU A 427 33.47 -26.41 -34.24
CA GLU A 427 34.80 -26.55 -34.85
C GLU A 427 35.90 -25.82 -34.07
N GLU A 428 35.62 -24.65 -33.50
CA GLU A 428 36.60 -23.87 -32.73
C GLU A 428 36.84 -24.39 -31.30
N ASN A 429 35.97 -25.27 -30.78
CA ASN A 429 36.01 -25.71 -29.39
C ASN A 429 36.00 -27.25 -29.26
N PRO A 430 36.99 -27.98 -29.85
CA PRO A 430 37.03 -29.46 -29.84
C PRO A 430 37.05 -30.04 -28.42
N GLN A 431 37.72 -29.36 -27.47
CA GLN A 431 37.77 -29.79 -26.09
C GLN A 431 36.38 -29.83 -25.43
N ALA A 432 35.52 -28.86 -25.75
CA ALA A 432 34.16 -28.81 -25.21
C ALA A 432 33.27 -29.89 -25.86
N VAL A 433 33.55 -30.27 -27.10
CA VAL A 433 32.90 -31.41 -27.78
C VAL A 433 33.25 -32.71 -27.09
N ASP A 434 34.55 -32.94 -26.81
CA ASP A 434 35.02 -34.11 -26.09
C ASP A 434 34.46 -34.20 -24.68
N ASP A 435 34.39 -33.08 -23.99
CA ASP A 435 33.78 -32.94 -22.67
C ASP A 435 32.28 -33.29 -22.68
N TYR A 436 31.56 -32.90 -23.74
CA TYR A 436 30.14 -33.23 -23.91
C TYR A 436 29.97 -34.75 -24.13
N HIS A 437 30.74 -35.35 -25.00
CA HIS A 437 30.73 -36.80 -25.23
C HIS A 437 31.16 -37.61 -23.99
N SER A 438 32.00 -37.03 -23.14
CA SER A 438 32.40 -37.59 -21.84
C SER A 438 31.32 -37.41 -20.74
N GLY A 439 30.16 -36.79 -21.04
CA GLY A 439 29.02 -36.60 -20.12
C GLY A 439 29.14 -35.42 -19.18
N LYS A 440 30.06 -34.48 -19.38
CA LYS A 440 30.16 -33.27 -18.57
C LYS A 440 28.99 -32.29 -18.86
N LYS A 441 28.10 -32.14 -17.89
CA LYS A 441 26.87 -31.32 -18.02
C LYS A 441 27.09 -29.84 -18.41
N GLY A 442 28.27 -29.26 -18.14
CA GLY A 442 28.59 -27.89 -18.45
C GLY A 442 29.03 -27.61 -19.89
N ALA A 443 29.47 -28.62 -20.64
CA ALA A 443 30.06 -28.46 -21.97
C ALA A 443 29.07 -27.91 -23.00
N LEU A 444 27.82 -28.38 -22.97
CA LEU A 444 26.74 -27.87 -23.83
C LEU A 444 26.45 -26.41 -23.57
N ASN A 445 26.34 -25.99 -22.31
CA ASN A 445 26.10 -24.60 -21.94
C ASN A 445 27.27 -23.69 -22.39
N PHE A 446 28.50 -24.19 -22.32
CA PHE A 446 29.64 -23.44 -22.83
C PHE A 446 29.54 -23.23 -24.35
N LEU A 447 29.22 -24.25 -25.14
CA LEU A 447 29.02 -24.12 -26.57
C LEU A 447 27.89 -23.18 -26.94
N VAL A 448 26.74 -23.25 -26.21
CA VAL A 448 25.65 -22.27 -26.34
C VAL A 448 26.17 -20.86 -26.08
N GLY A 449 26.97 -20.67 -25.03
CA GLY A 449 27.58 -19.37 -24.71
C GLY A 449 28.48 -18.83 -25.83
N GLN A 450 29.23 -19.68 -26.53
CA GLN A 450 30.06 -19.30 -27.68
C GLN A 450 29.19 -18.84 -28.87
N VAL A 451 28.12 -19.57 -29.17
CA VAL A 451 27.15 -19.14 -30.22
C VAL A 451 26.49 -17.83 -29.85
N MET A 452 26.05 -17.68 -28.59
CA MET A 452 25.47 -16.42 -28.11
C MET A 452 26.44 -15.24 -28.23
N LYS A 453 27.72 -15.46 -27.93
CA LYS A 453 28.77 -14.44 -28.11
C LYS A 453 28.94 -14.05 -29.58
N LYS A 454 28.97 -15.03 -30.51
CA LYS A 454 29.09 -14.77 -31.95
C LYS A 454 27.88 -14.05 -32.53
N THR A 455 26.69 -14.32 -32.02
CA THR A 455 25.44 -13.72 -32.46
C THR A 455 25.06 -12.47 -31.65
N ARG A 456 25.93 -12.01 -30.75
CA ARG A 456 25.70 -10.86 -29.83
C ARG A 456 24.40 -10.99 -29.04
N GLY A 457 24.11 -12.20 -28.54
CA GLY A 457 22.90 -12.47 -27.75
C GLY A 457 21.58 -12.57 -28.54
N ARG A 458 21.64 -12.48 -29.90
CA ARG A 458 20.45 -12.44 -30.77
C ARG A 458 19.99 -13.79 -31.31
N ALA A 459 20.73 -14.89 -31.06
CA ALA A 459 20.26 -16.23 -31.34
C ALA A 459 19.28 -16.69 -30.27
N ASP A 460 18.25 -17.45 -30.67
CA ASP A 460 17.36 -18.12 -29.73
C ASP A 460 18.13 -19.22 -28.98
N PRO A 461 18.24 -19.18 -27.63
CA PRO A 461 18.99 -20.15 -26.85
C PRO A 461 18.45 -21.59 -26.97
N THR A 462 17.12 -21.73 -27.10
CA THR A 462 16.45 -23.04 -27.21
C THR A 462 16.75 -23.69 -28.55
N LEU A 463 16.62 -22.92 -29.62
CA LEU A 463 16.97 -23.34 -30.96
C LEU A 463 18.48 -23.64 -31.07
N THR A 464 19.32 -22.76 -30.50
CA THR A 464 20.77 -22.95 -30.48
C THR A 464 21.14 -24.26 -29.76
N ASN A 465 20.54 -24.54 -28.62
CA ASN A 465 20.76 -25.78 -27.86
C ASN A 465 20.38 -27.03 -28.68
N ARG A 466 19.22 -26.98 -29.36
CA ARG A 466 18.78 -28.05 -30.26
C ARG A 466 19.76 -28.28 -31.41
N LEU A 467 20.12 -27.20 -32.12
CA LEU A 467 21.05 -27.29 -33.25
C LEU A 467 22.44 -27.80 -32.85
N ILE A 468 22.95 -27.42 -31.67
CA ILE A 468 24.21 -27.96 -31.16
C ILE A 468 24.08 -29.47 -30.92
N ARG A 469 22.97 -29.94 -30.30
CA ARG A 469 22.75 -31.39 -30.07
C ARG A 469 22.56 -32.19 -31.33
N GLU A 470 22.04 -31.61 -32.41
CA GLU A 470 21.89 -32.23 -33.71
C GLU A 470 23.26 -32.35 -34.46
N GLN A 471 24.22 -31.53 -34.06
CA GLN A 471 25.53 -31.45 -34.69
C GLN A 471 26.64 -32.25 -33.94
N LEU A 472 26.41 -32.53 -32.65
CA LEU A 472 27.30 -33.38 -31.82
C LEU A 472 26.88 -34.85 -31.84
#